data_0a5141cb5adf8ba8880b49c1fe0f704f
#
_entry.id   0a5141cb5adf8ba8880b49c1fe0f704f
#
_cell.length_a   1.000
_cell.length_b   1.000
_cell.length_c   1.000
_cell.angle_alpha   90.00
_cell.angle_beta   90.00
_cell.angle_gamma   90.00
#
_symmetry.space_group_name_H-M   'P 1'
#
loop_
_entity.id
_entity.type
_entity.pdbx_description
1 polymer ?
#
loop_
_entity_poly.entity_id
_entity_poly.type
_entity_poly.pdbx_seq_one_letter_code
_entity_poly.pdbx_strand_id
1 'polypeptide(L)'
;GQNEQPRDSFSIGIVDIEADENECETSYCAFPCLSVIQDAKDDYFEGNEDLEEATEDFLTGIATQNLTLTNLARSKALFFRKAISKAAYTVVTHMMIDTLDYNSDSLVTWLGYMDTYGAELLIAGQYASKNDYESAIDILETISIRRSVSTEQESDIENLIEIYNLLDGKLIGTFNAQDRSSLRSIAYANIGFSSGVARALLSYFGEYIPLPF
;
A
#
# COMPACT_ATOMS: atom_id res chain seq x y z
N GLY A 1 -37.68 36.53 2.03
CA GLY A 1 -36.33 36.46 2.42
C GLY A 1 -35.92 35.02 2.52
N GLN A 2 -35.28 34.47 1.48
CA GLN A 2 -34.69 33.16 1.50
C GLN A 2 -33.24 33.31 1.95
N ASN A 3 -32.90 32.70 3.09
CA ASN A 3 -31.53 32.57 3.55
C ASN A 3 -30.85 31.46 2.74
N GLU A 4 -30.05 31.83 1.76
CA GLU A 4 -29.05 30.95 1.18
C GLU A 4 -27.85 30.89 2.13
N GLN A 5 -27.62 29.71 2.75
CA GLN A 5 -26.36 29.43 3.41
C GLN A 5 -25.26 29.27 2.36
N PRO A 6 -24.07 29.83 2.57
CA PRO A 6 -22.97 29.64 1.66
C PRO A 6 -22.52 28.18 1.75
N ARG A 7 -22.44 27.53 0.59
CA ARG A 7 -21.79 26.21 0.46
C ARG A 7 -20.33 26.40 0.74
N ASP A 8 -19.84 25.73 1.77
CA ASP A 8 -18.42 25.61 2.04
C ASP A 8 -17.73 25.00 0.81
N SER A 9 -17.04 25.86 0.05
CA SER A 9 -16.14 25.42 -0.98
C SER A 9 -14.92 24.78 -0.28
N PHE A 10 -14.75 23.47 -0.45
CA PHE A 10 -13.50 22.80 -0.15
C PHE A 10 -12.41 23.40 -1.05
N SER A 11 -11.72 24.40 -0.58
CA SER A 11 -10.45 24.79 -1.19
C SER A 11 -9.40 23.78 -0.71
N ILE A 12 -9.00 22.89 -1.60
CA ILE A 12 -7.72 22.19 -1.44
C ILE A 12 -6.68 23.30 -1.45
N GLY A 13 -6.12 23.59 -0.27
CA GLY A 13 -5.01 24.52 -0.16
C GLY A 13 -3.88 23.95 -0.99
N ILE A 14 -3.64 24.55 -2.16
CA ILE A 14 -2.38 24.40 -2.87
C ILE A 14 -1.39 25.09 -1.93
N VAL A 15 -0.58 24.29 -1.23
CA VAL A 15 0.60 24.81 -0.57
C VAL A 15 1.47 25.30 -1.70
N ASP A 16 1.64 26.61 -1.83
CA ASP A 16 2.69 27.19 -2.67
C ASP A 16 4.02 26.69 -2.09
N ILE A 17 4.51 25.59 -2.64
CA ILE A 17 5.88 25.17 -2.45
C ILE A 17 6.63 26.12 -3.36
N GLU A 18 7.43 27.03 -2.78
CA GLU A 18 8.43 27.77 -3.52
C GLU A 18 9.40 26.73 -4.11
N ALA A 19 9.10 26.27 -5.31
CA ALA A 19 9.97 25.42 -6.07
C ALA A 19 11.20 26.25 -6.43
N ASP A 20 12.39 25.73 -6.10
CA ASP A 20 13.64 26.29 -6.58
C ASP A 20 13.56 26.40 -8.11
N GLU A 21 13.63 27.61 -8.64
CA GLU A 21 13.28 27.95 -10.03
C GLU A 21 14.12 27.19 -11.08
N ASN A 22 15.10 26.39 -10.66
CA ASN A 22 16.02 25.68 -11.53
C ASN A 22 15.69 24.21 -11.81
N GLU A 23 14.72 23.59 -11.14
CA GLU A 23 14.46 22.15 -11.30
C GLU A 23 13.10 21.78 -11.89
N CYS A 24 12.18 22.73 -12.06
CA CYS A 24 10.87 22.50 -12.66
C CYS A 24 10.58 23.52 -13.79
N GLU A 25 11.28 23.42 -14.92
CA GLU A 25 11.03 24.28 -16.10
C GLU A 25 9.74 23.92 -16.89
N THR A 26 8.94 22.98 -16.46
CA THR A 26 7.68 22.66 -17.14
C THR A 26 6.51 22.69 -16.18
N SER A 27 5.55 23.55 -16.48
CA SER A 27 4.28 23.83 -15.79
C SER A 27 3.32 22.61 -15.66
N TYR A 28 3.84 21.39 -15.59
CA TYR A 28 3.09 20.14 -15.49
C TYR A 28 3.60 19.20 -14.38
N CYS A 29 4.33 19.70 -13.40
CA CYS A 29 4.65 18.88 -12.23
C CYS A 29 3.41 18.67 -11.34
N ALA A 30 2.47 17.84 -11.82
CA ALA A 30 1.39 17.30 -10.98
C ALA A 30 1.92 16.25 -9.97
N PHE A 31 3.23 16.01 -9.95
CA PHE A 31 3.91 15.00 -9.14
C PHE A 31 4.97 15.65 -8.26
N PRO A 32 5.25 15.06 -7.07
CA PRO A 32 6.33 15.57 -6.24
C PRO A 32 7.63 15.60 -7.03
N CYS A 33 8.37 16.71 -6.95
CA CYS A 33 9.68 16.86 -7.57
C CYS A 33 10.66 15.81 -7.01
N LEU A 34 11.72 15.49 -7.77
CA LEU A 34 12.75 14.53 -7.34
C LEU A 34 13.34 14.88 -5.96
N SER A 35 13.44 16.16 -5.62
CA SER A 35 13.84 16.62 -4.28
C SER A 35 12.90 16.13 -3.19
N VAL A 36 11.57 16.22 -3.40
CA VAL A 36 10.55 15.75 -2.41
C VAL A 36 10.67 14.26 -2.14
N ILE A 37 11.06 13.48 -3.15
CA ILE A 37 11.25 12.05 -3.00
C ILE A 37 12.57 11.76 -2.29
N GLN A 38 13.61 12.50 -2.60
CA GLN A 38 14.87 12.36 -1.88
C GLN A 38 14.68 12.74 -0.41
N ASP A 39 14.02 13.88 -0.13
CA ASP A 39 13.67 14.30 1.22
C ASP A 39 12.84 13.23 1.95
N ALA A 40 11.85 12.62 1.27
CA ALA A 40 11.07 11.54 1.87
C ALA A 40 11.88 10.27 2.15
N LYS A 41 12.91 9.97 1.33
CA LYS A 41 13.84 8.87 1.62
C LYS A 41 14.72 9.18 2.82
N ASP A 42 15.23 10.40 2.88
CA ASP A 42 16.08 10.86 3.99
C ASP A 42 15.26 10.89 5.29
N ASP A 43 14.03 11.43 5.29
CA ASP A 43 13.08 11.39 6.41
C ASP A 43 12.78 9.97 6.88
N TYR A 44 12.73 9.01 5.95
CA TYR A 44 12.52 7.60 6.30
C TYR A 44 13.70 7.04 7.08
N PHE A 45 14.94 7.26 6.61
CA PHE A 45 16.13 6.71 7.24
C PHE A 45 16.44 7.40 8.57
N GLU A 46 16.36 8.73 8.63
CA GLU A 46 16.52 9.50 9.89
C GLU A 46 15.45 9.08 10.91
N GLY A 47 14.19 8.96 10.48
CA GLY A 47 13.10 8.54 11.36
C GLY A 47 13.27 7.12 11.91
N ASN A 48 13.93 6.21 11.18
CA ASN A 48 14.26 4.89 11.72
C ASN A 48 15.34 4.94 12.79
N GLU A 49 16.38 5.75 12.63
CA GLU A 49 17.40 5.95 13.66
C GLU A 49 16.76 6.53 14.95
N ASP A 50 15.91 7.54 14.81
CA ASP A 50 15.16 8.13 15.91
C ASP A 50 14.20 7.13 16.59
N LEU A 51 13.58 6.25 15.83
CA LEU A 51 12.71 5.19 16.35
C LEU A 51 13.51 4.14 17.14
N GLU A 52 14.70 3.79 16.67
CA GLU A 52 15.60 2.88 17.37
C GLU A 52 16.02 3.47 18.72
N GLU A 53 16.46 4.74 18.76
CA GLU A 53 16.79 5.46 19.99
C GLU A 53 15.58 5.50 20.94
N ALA A 54 14.40 5.85 20.45
CA ALA A 54 13.19 5.89 21.26
C ALA A 54 12.80 4.50 21.82
N THR A 55 13.11 3.44 21.09
CA THR A 55 12.88 2.05 21.52
C THR A 55 13.86 1.63 22.62
N GLU A 56 15.13 2.01 22.50
CA GLU A 56 16.14 1.79 23.55
C GLU A 56 15.80 2.57 24.84
N ASP A 57 15.39 3.81 24.72
CA ASP A 57 14.91 4.64 25.84
C ASP A 57 13.71 3.99 26.53
N PHE A 58 12.78 3.42 25.76
CA PHE A 58 11.60 2.72 26.29
C PHE A 58 12.01 1.49 27.09
N LEU A 59 12.91 0.66 26.57
CA LEU A 59 13.43 -0.52 27.26
C LEU A 59 14.19 -0.13 28.53
N THR A 60 14.99 0.93 28.47
CA THR A 60 15.71 1.50 29.62
C THR A 60 14.74 2.00 30.69
N GLY A 61 13.69 2.69 30.27
CA GLY A 61 12.63 3.17 31.19
C GLY A 61 11.94 2.02 31.92
N ILE A 62 11.66 0.91 31.22
CA ILE A 62 11.09 -0.30 31.85
C ILE A 62 12.08 -0.91 32.82
N ALA A 63 13.33 -1.13 32.40
CA ALA A 63 14.36 -1.78 33.21
C ALA A 63 14.67 -1.00 34.50
N THR A 64 14.61 0.36 34.46
CA THR A 64 14.86 1.25 35.60
C THR A 64 13.58 1.62 36.36
N GLN A 65 12.42 1.10 35.95
CA GLN A 65 11.09 1.44 36.50
C GLN A 65 10.82 2.95 36.45
N ASN A 66 11.39 3.66 35.49
CA ASN A 66 11.19 5.09 35.28
C ASN A 66 9.97 5.33 34.37
N LEU A 67 8.80 5.51 34.98
CA LEU A 67 7.53 5.69 34.26
C LEU A 67 7.54 6.94 33.36
N THR A 68 8.21 8.00 33.75
CA THR A 68 8.30 9.24 32.97
C THR A 68 9.08 8.99 31.69
N LEU A 69 10.26 8.35 31.77
CA LEU A 69 11.06 7.98 30.60
C LEU A 69 10.29 7.01 29.68
N THR A 70 9.67 5.98 30.27
CA THR A 70 8.87 4.99 29.51
C THR A 70 7.74 5.66 28.71
N ASN A 71 6.99 6.57 29.32
CA ASN A 71 5.87 7.25 28.64
C ASN A 71 6.36 8.21 27.55
N LEU A 72 7.44 8.95 27.82
CA LEU A 72 8.03 9.86 26.83
C LEU A 72 8.56 9.10 25.63
N ALA A 73 9.33 8.05 25.85
CA ALA A 73 9.91 7.19 24.82
C ALA A 73 8.82 6.52 23.99
N ARG A 74 7.74 6.03 24.64
CA ARG A 74 6.58 5.48 23.92
C ARG A 74 5.92 6.52 23.00
N SER A 75 5.79 7.76 23.46
CA SER A 75 5.19 8.82 22.65
C SER A 75 6.08 9.19 21.46
N LYS A 76 7.40 9.27 21.65
CA LYS A 76 8.38 9.47 20.59
C LYS A 76 8.31 8.33 19.54
N ALA A 77 8.34 7.08 20.00
CA ALA A 77 8.26 5.91 19.10
C ALA A 77 6.99 5.91 18.26
N LEU A 78 5.83 6.28 18.81
CA LEU A 78 4.58 6.41 18.06
C LEU A 78 4.65 7.54 17.01
N PHE A 79 5.27 8.65 17.36
CA PHE A 79 5.47 9.78 16.43
C PHE A 79 6.36 9.37 15.26
N PHE A 80 7.53 8.77 15.53
CA PHE A 80 8.47 8.37 14.48
C PHE A 80 7.89 7.27 13.58
N ARG A 81 7.20 6.27 14.12
CA ARG A 81 6.50 5.27 13.30
C ARG A 81 5.54 5.89 12.31
N LYS A 82 4.81 6.93 12.71
CA LYS A 82 3.89 7.64 11.82
C LYS A 82 4.65 8.43 10.75
N ALA A 83 5.74 9.09 11.11
CA ALA A 83 6.58 9.83 10.18
C ALA A 83 7.20 8.90 9.12
N ILE A 84 7.80 7.80 9.55
CA ILE A 84 8.38 6.76 8.69
C ILE A 84 7.34 6.20 7.71
N SER A 85 6.15 5.83 8.20
CA SER A 85 5.07 5.34 7.33
C SER A 85 4.64 6.37 6.30
N LYS A 86 4.58 7.64 6.66
CA LYS A 86 4.24 8.73 5.73
C LYS A 86 5.33 8.90 4.68
N ALA A 87 6.59 8.88 5.08
CA ALA A 87 7.74 9.00 4.17
C ALA A 87 7.76 7.83 3.16
N ALA A 88 7.66 6.59 3.64
CA ALA A 88 7.57 5.41 2.77
C ALA A 88 6.38 5.48 1.81
N TYR A 89 5.21 5.91 2.28
CA TYR A 89 4.03 6.11 1.43
C TYR A 89 4.26 7.11 0.31
N THR A 90 4.96 8.22 0.61
CA THR A 90 5.30 9.24 -0.41
C THR A 90 6.17 8.65 -1.50
N VAL A 91 7.22 7.91 -1.13
CA VAL A 91 8.12 7.24 -2.10
C VAL A 91 7.37 6.21 -2.93
N VAL A 92 6.58 5.34 -2.31
CA VAL A 92 5.78 4.32 -3.00
C VAL A 92 4.80 4.95 -3.99
N THR A 93 4.09 5.99 -3.56
CA THR A 93 3.11 6.68 -4.42
C THR A 93 3.80 7.23 -5.67
N HIS A 94 4.96 7.84 -5.51
CA HIS A 94 5.73 8.32 -6.64
C HIS A 94 6.16 7.19 -7.57
N MET A 95 6.74 6.11 -7.03
CA MET A 95 7.17 4.96 -7.83
C MET A 95 6.03 4.31 -8.61
N MET A 96 4.80 4.32 -8.08
CA MET A 96 3.62 3.77 -8.76
C MET A 96 3.11 4.69 -9.89
N ILE A 97 3.40 5.97 -9.83
CA ILE A 97 2.95 6.96 -10.82
C ILE A 97 4.01 7.18 -11.91
N ASP A 98 5.29 7.08 -11.56
CA ASP A 98 6.39 7.22 -12.51
C ASP A 98 6.54 5.94 -13.35
N THR A 99 5.94 5.99 -14.54
CA THR A 99 5.99 4.88 -15.50
C THR A 99 7.29 4.84 -16.31
N LEU A 100 8.13 5.87 -16.25
CA LEU A 100 9.35 5.98 -17.03
C LEU A 100 10.54 5.28 -16.34
N ASP A 101 10.61 5.41 -15.01
CA ASP A 101 11.67 4.81 -14.18
C ASP A 101 11.13 3.71 -13.24
N TYR A 102 10.10 2.99 -13.70
CA TYR A 102 9.49 1.93 -12.91
C TYR A 102 10.49 0.82 -12.59
N ASN A 103 10.85 0.69 -11.33
CA ASN A 103 11.68 -0.40 -10.81
C ASN A 103 10.88 -1.24 -9.79
N SER A 104 10.43 -2.40 -10.24
CA SER A 104 9.62 -3.30 -9.43
C SER A 104 10.31 -3.77 -8.14
N ASP A 105 11.63 -3.97 -8.16
CA ASP A 105 12.36 -4.46 -6.97
C ASP A 105 12.49 -3.34 -5.92
N SER A 106 12.76 -2.12 -6.37
CA SER A 106 12.71 -0.93 -5.50
C SER A 106 11.31 -0.72 -4.93
N LEU A 107 10.26 -0.87 -5.74
CA LEU A 107 8.89 -0.75 -5.26
C LEU A 107 8.57 -1.79 -4.19
N VAL A 108 8.93 -3.06 -4.38
CA VAL A 108 8.75 -4.13 -3.38
C VAL A 108 9.48 -3.79 -2.08
N THR A 109 10.71 -3.26 -2.18
CA THR A 109 11.48 -2.84 -1.00
C THR A 109 10.74 -1.74 -0.22
N TRP A 110 10.29 -0.68 -0.89
CA TRP A 110 9.60 0.45 -0.25
C TRP A 110 8.21 0.07 0.27
N LEU A 111 7.50 -0.83 -0.40
CA LEU A 111 6.26 -1.42 0.12
C LEU A 111 6.52 -2.20 1.42
N GLY A 112 7.64 -2.95 1.48
CA GLY A 112 8.06 -3.64 2.71
C GLY A 112 8.30 -2.68 3.88
N TYR A 113 8.84 -1.50 3.61
CA TYR A 113 9.04 -0.46 4.62
C TYR A 113 7.74 0.16 5.17
N MET A 114 6.64 0.10 4.43
CA MET A 114 5.36 0.56 4.93
C MET A 114 4.78 -0.33 6.04
N ASP A 115 5.14 -1.61 6.06
CA ASP A 115 4.69 -2.61 7.05
C ASP A 115 3.17 -2.59 7.29
N THR A 116 2.38 -2.51 6.21
CA THR A 116 0.92 -2.48 6.26
C THR A 116 0.32 -3.67 5.51
N TYR A 117 -0.88 -4.10 5.91
CA TYR A 117 -1.65 -5.13 5.21
C TYR A 117 -1.78 -4.84 3.70
N GLY A 118 -2.15 -3.60 3.35
CA GLY A 118 -2.30 -3.22 1.95
C GLY A 118 -0.99 -3.26 1.15
N ALA A 119 0.14 -2.90 1.79
CA ALA A 119 1.45 -3.00 1.15
C ALA A 119 1.84 -4.46 0.89
N GLU A 120 1.57 -5.37 1.80
CA GLU A 120 1.85 -6.80 1.62
C GLU A 120 1.00 -7.40 0.49
N LEU A 121 -0.27 -7.01 0.34
CA LEU A 121 -1.07 -7.39 -0.82
C LEU A 121 -0.49 -6.88 -2.15
N LEU A 122 0.01 -5.64 -2.15
CA LEU A 122 0.67 -5.08 -3.33
C LEU A 122 1.98 -5.80 -3.66
N ILE A 123 2.77 -6.20 -2.64
CA ILE A 123 3.97 -7.02 -2.84
C ILE A 123 3.60 -8.35 -3.48
N ALA A 124 2.60 -9.07 -2.96
CA ALA A 124 2.11 -10.29 -3.58
C ALA A 124 1.67 -10.07 -5.04
N GLY A 125 0.96 -8.96 -5.31
CA GLY A 125 0.60 -8.54 -6.66
C GLY A 125 1.80 -8.29 -7.58
N GLN A 126 2.91 -7.74 -7.06
CA GLN A 126 4.15 -7.53 -7.83
C GLN A 126 4.81 -8.86 -8.22
N TYR A 127 4.86 -9.84 -7.32
CA TYR A 127 5.35 -11.18 -7.66
C TYR A 127 4.43 -11.87 -8.68
N ALA A 128 3.12 -11.82 -8.49
CA ALA A 128 2.15 -12.38 -9.42
C ALA A 128 2.26 -11.75 -10.84
N SER A 129 2.55 -10.46 -10.93
CA SER A 129 2.76 -9.77 -12.22
C SER A 129 3.98 -10.27 -13.00
N LYS A 130 4.95 -10.85 -12.29
CA LYS A 130 6.13 -11.51 -12.86
C LYS A 130 5.91 -13.00 -13.14
N ASN A 131 4.68 -13.51 -12.95
CA ASN A 131 4.29 -14.92 -12.97
C ASN A 131 4.99 -15.76 -11.86
N ASP A 132 5.48 -15.14 -10.82
CA ASP A 132 6.01 -15.79 -9.63
C ASP A 132 4.88 -15.98 -8.61
N TYR A 133 3.98 -16.91 -8.91
CA TYR A 133 2.80 -17.16 -8.10
C TYR A 133 3.14 -17.86 -6.78
N GLU A 134 4.19 -18.67 -6.75
CA GLU A 134 4.68 -19.31 -5.54
C GLU A 134 5.06 -18.27 -4.49
N SER A 135 5.93 -17.32 -4.83
CA SER A 135 6.31 -16.23 -3.91
C SER A 135 5.12 -15.34 -3.53
N ALA A 136 4.19 -15.11 -4.45
CA ALA A 136 2.99 -14.33 -4.16
C ALA A 136 2.10 -15.01 -3.11
N ILE A 137 1.90 -16.33 -3.23
CA ILE A 137 1.12 -17.15 -2.29
C ILE A 137 1.81 -17.20 -0.92
N ASP A 138 3.13 -17.44 -0.87
CA ASP A 138 3.89 -17.47 0.37
C ASP A 138 3.75 -16.17 1.18
N ILE A 139 3.75 -15.02 0.49
CA ILE A 139 3.51 -13.72 1.12
C ILE A 139 2.11 -13.66 1.71
N LEU A 140 1.08 -14.05 0.95
CA LEU A 140 -0.32 -14.02 1.39
C LEU A 140 -0.55 -14.91 2.62
N GLU A 141 0.00 -16.13 2.63
CA GLU A 141 -0.09 -17.05 3.76
C GLU A 141 0.61 -16.47 5.01
N THR A 142 1.74 -15.79 4.81
CA THR A 142 2.50 -15.17 5.90
C THR A 142 1.74 -14.00 6.56
N ILE A 143 0.89 -13.29 5.84
CA ILE A 143 0.09 -12.16 6.38
C ILE A 143 -0.78 -12.64 7.55
N SER A 144 -1.55 -13.71 7.37
CA SER A 144 -2.46 -14.26 8.40
C SER A 144 -1.72 -14.74 9.65
N ILE A 145 -0.45 -15.13 9.51
CA ILE A 145 0.38 -15.56 10.64
C ILE A 145 0.91 -14.37 11.43
N ARG A 146 1.33 -13.32 10.73
CA ARG A 146 2.02 -12.16 11.34
C ARG A 146 1.08 -11.09 11.85
N ARG A 147 -0.14 -11.00 11.27
CA ARG A 147 -1.10 -9.94 11.55
C ARG A 147 -2.41 -10.49 12.09
N SER A 148 -3.03 -9.71 12.95
CA SER A 148 -4.42 -9.94 13.30
C SER A 148 -5.29 -9.39 12.18
N VAL A 149 -5.77 -10.25 11.31
CA VAL A 149 -6.64 -9.91 10.17
C VAL A 149 -8.11 -10.08 10.55
N SER A 150 -8.99 -9.29 9.93
CA SER A 150 -10.43 -9.49 10.06
C SER A 150 -10.89 -10.66 9.18
N THR A 151 -12.10 -11.19 9.45
CA THR A 151 -12.69 -12.25 8.62
C THR A 151 -12.80 -11.85 7.15
N GLU A 152 -13.06 -10.57 6.86
CA GLU A 152 -13.12 -10.08 5.48
C GLU A 152 -11.73 -10.07 4.83
N GLN A 153 -10.70 -9.66 5.57
CA GLN A 153 -9.31 -9.70 5.10
C GLN A 153 -8.83 -11.14 4.89
N GLU A 154 -9.20 -12.06 5.78
CA GLU A 154 -8.90 -13.48 5.63
C GLU A 154 -9.54 -14.06 4.36
N SER A 155 -10.83 -13.77 4.13
CA SER A 155 -11.51 -14.17 2.89
C SER A 155 -10.90 -13.53 1.63
N ASP A 156 -10.39 -12.29 1.71
CA ASP A 156 -9.70 -11.63 0.60
C ASP A 156 -8.38 -12.33 0.26
N ILE A 157 -7.61 -12.71 1.29
CA ILE A 157 -6.37 -13.49 1.15
C ILE A 157 -6.66 -14.86 0.51
N GLU A 158 -7.64 -15.61 1.06
CA GLU A 158 -8.01 -16.93 0.52
C GLU A 158 -8.42 -16.86 -0.95
N ASN A 159 -9.22 -15.86 -1.32
CA ASN A 159 -9.63 -15.63 -2.69
C ASN A 159 -8.45 -15.28 -3.62
N LEU A 160 -7.47 -14.49 -3.14
CA LEU A 160 -6.25 -14.21 -3.92
C LEU A 160 -5.40 -15.45 -4.13
N ILE A 161 -5.25 -16.29 -3.09
CA ILE A 161 -4.55 -17.57 -3.19
C ILE A 161 -5.24 -18.48 -4.22
N GLU A 162 -6.58 -18.56 -4.20
CA GLU A 162 -7.34 -19.33 -5.21
C GLU A 162 -7.06 -18.81 -6.63
N ILE A 163 -7.07 -17.49 -6.83
CA ILE A 163 -6.78 -16.87 -8.13
C ILE A 163 -5.35 -17.18 -8.57
N TYR A 164 -4.35 -17.04 -7.70
CA TYR A 164 -2.96 -17.26 -8.06
C TYR A 164 -2.66 -18.74 -8.34
N ASN A 165 -3.22 -19.67 -7.58
CA ASN A 165 -3.17 -21.10 -7.89
C ASN A 165 -3.77 -21.43 -9.25
N LEU A 166 -4.87 -20.75 -9.63
CA LEU A 166 -5.48 -20.92 -10.95
C LEU A 166 -4.57 -20.41 -12.07
N LEU A 167 -3.90 -19.28 -11.84
CA LEU A 167 -2.98 -18.65 -12.81
C LEU A 167 -1.67 -19.43 -12.94
N ASP A 168 -1.15 -20.00 -11.86
CA ASP A 168 0.05 -20.84 -11.89
C ASP A 168 -0.17 -22.10 -12.71
N GLY A 169 -1.35 -22.70 -12.59
CA GLY A 169 -1.67 -23.95 -13.28
C GLY A 169 -2.14 -23.78 -14.73
N LYS A 170 -2.49 -22.55 -15.18
CA LYS A 170 -3.19 -22.37 -16.47
C LYS A 170 -2.93 -20.99 -17.09
N LEU A 171 -2.78 -21.00 -18.42
CA LEU A 171 -2.86 -19.74 -19.18
C LEU A 171 -4.29 -19.19 -19.16
N ILE A 172 -4.46 -17.88 -18.99
CA ILE A 172 -5.78 -17.22 -18.92
C ILE A 172 -6.69 -17.63 -20.08
N GLY A 173 -6.17 -17.67 -21.32
CA GLY A 173 -6.94 -18.05 -22.50
C GLY A 173 -7.47 -19.50 -22.50
N THR A 174 -7.02 -20.35 -21.57
CA THR A 174 -7.44 -21.76 -21.46
C THR A 174 -8.46 -21.98 -20.33
N PHE A 175 -8.90 -20.94 -19.63
CA PHE A 175 -9.86 -21.05 -18.54
C PHE A 175 -11.18 -21.63 -19.03
N ASN A 176 -11.60 -22.72 -18.40
CA ASN A 176 -12.86 -23.39 -18.70
C ASN A 176 -14.06 -22.73 -17.98
N ALA A 177 -15.25 -23.29 -18.14
CA ALA A 177 -16.47 -22.76 -17.53
C ALA A 177 -16.42 -22.78 -15.99
N GLN A 178 -15.76 -23.77 -15.39
CA GLN A 178 -15.61 -23.89 -13.95
C GLN A 178 -14.65 -22.81 -13.42
N ASP A 179 -13.50 -22.62 -14.05
CA ASP A 179 -12.52 -21.59 -13.68
C ASP A 179 -13.18 -20.21 -13.66
N ARG A 180 -13.93 -19.89 -14.72
CA ARG A 180 -14.68 -18.63 -14.80
C ARG A 180 -15.82 -18.53 -13.78
N SER A 181 -16.42 -19.68 -13.40
CA SER A 181 -17.45 -19.70 -12.34
C SER A 181 -16.86 -19.35 -10.98
N SER A 182 -15.68 -19.89 -10.62
CA SER A 182 -14.94 -19.51 -9.42
C SER A 182 -14.62 -18.01 -9.41
N LEU A 183 -14.06 -17.49 -10.50
CA LEU A 183 -13.77 -16.06 -10.62
C LEU A 183 -15.03 -15.18 -10.47
N ARG A 184 -16.18 -15.60 -11.04
CA ARG A 184 -17.46 -14.88 -10.84
C ARG A 184 -17.88 -14.88 -9.38
N SER A 185 -17.75 -15.99 -8.67
CA SER A 185 -18.06 -16.07 -7.25
C SER A 185 -17.26 -15.04 -6.45
N ILE A 186 -15.95 -14.98 -6.66
CA ILE A 186 -15.05 -14.01 -6.01
C ILE A 186 -15.42 -12.57 -6.40
N ALA A 187 -15.67 -12.32 -7.68
CA ALA A 187 -16.00 -10.99 -8.18
C ALA A 187 -17.33 -10.45 -7.61
N TYR A 188 -18.34 -11.32 -7.43
CA TYR A 188 -19.64 -10.96 -6.85
C TYR A 188 -19.61 -10.85 -5.33
N ALA A 189 -18.72 -11.57 -4.65
CA ALA A 189 -18.54 -11.43 -3.20
C ALA A 189 -18.16 -10.01 -2.80
N ASN A 190 -17.54 -9.27 -3.71
CA ASN A 190 -17.16 -7.87 -3.55
C ASN A 190 -16.33 -7.60 -2.28
N ILE A 191 -15.43 -8.53 -1.98
CA ILE A 191 -14.54 -8.48 -0.83
C ILE A 191 -13.16 -8.04 -1.32
N GLY A 192 -12.67 -6.93 -0.79
CA GLY A 192 -11.28 -6.51 -0.88
C GLY A 192 -10.67 -6.43 -2.28
N PHE A 193 -9.39 -6.73 -2.33
CA PHE A 193 -8.56 -6.65 -3.54
C PHE A 193 -8.84 -7.79 -4.52
N SER A 194 -9.14 -8.98 -4.01
CA SER A 194 -9.38 -10.20 -4.81
C SER A 194 -10.53 -10.03 -5.81
N SER A 195 -11.60 -9.37 -5.40
CA SER A 195 -12.74 -9.13 -6.28
C SER A 195 -12.41 -8.21 -7.45
N GLY A 196 -11.49 -7.26 -7.26
CA GLY A 196 -10.95 -6.42 -8.33
C GLY A 196 -10.15 -7.23 -9.35
N VAL A 197 -9.25 -8.11 -8.85
CA VAL A 197 -8.44 -9.01 -9.68
C VAL A 197 -9.35 -9.97 -10.47
N ALA A 198 -10.33 -10.59 -9.82
CA ALA A 198 -11.28 -11.49 -10.47
C ALA A 198 -12.08 -10.80 -11.59
N ARG A 199 -12.54 -9.55 -11.37
CA ARG A 199 -13.21 -8.74 -12.41
C ARG A 199 -12.28 -8.43 -13.59
N ALA A 200 -11.03 -8.08 -13.30
CA ALA A 200 -10.05 -7.83 -14.35
C ALA A 200 -9.81 -9.07 -15.22
N LEU A 201 -9.67 -10.24 -14.61
CA LEU A 201 -9.53 -11.52 -15.33
C LEU A 201 -10.78 -11.87 -16.14
N LEU A 202 -11.98 -11.69 -15.59
CA LEU A 202 -13.23 -11.94 -16.31
C LEU A 202 -13.42 -10.99 -17.48
N SER A 203 -12.94 -9.76 -17.41
CA SER A 203 -13.00 -8.80 -18.51
C SER A 203 -12.24 -9.26 -19.74
N TYR A 204 -11.17 -10.04 -19.57
CA TYR A 204 -10.43 -10.68 -20.67
C TYR A 204 -11.34 -11.59 -21.52
N PHE A 205 -12.38 -12.21 -20.92
CA PHE A 205 -13.37 -13.04 -21.60
C PHE A 205 -14.58 -12.25 -22.08
N GLY A 206 -14.57 -10.93 -21.99
CA GLY A 206 -15.71 -10.07 -22.32
C GLY A 206 -16.83 -10.11 -21.28
N GLU A 207 -16.56 -10.64 -20.08
CA GLU A 207 -17.51 -10.67 -18.98
C GLU A 207 -17.34 -9.43 -18.10
N TYR A 208 -18.35 -8.57 -18.11
CA TYR A 208 -18.35 -7.37 -17.28
C TYR A 208 -19.21 -7.56 -16.03
N ILE A 209 -18.58 -7.47 -14.87
CA ILE A 209 -19.26 -7.48 -13.57
C ILE A 209 -19.21 -6.06 -13.01
N PRO A 210 -20.38 -5.39 -12.86
CA PRO A 210 -20.43 -4.01 -12.37
C PRO A 210 -19.92 -3.91 -10.93
N LEU A 211 -19.35 -2.76 -10.60
CA LEU A 211 -19.05 -2.41 -9.21
C LEU A 211 -20.39 -2.23 -8.47
N PRO A 212 -20.49 -2.66 -7.20
CA PRO A 212 -21.63 -2.33 -6.37
C PRO A 212 -21.68 -0.81 -6.15
N PHE A 213 -22.88 -0.26 -6.18
CA PHE A 213 -23.15 1.15 -5.88
C PHE A 213 -23.29 1.36 -4.37
#